data_099a87c9b6555c7be67ac04905c0ffd7
#
_entry.id   099a87c9b6555c7be67ac04905c0ffd7
#
_cell.length_a   1.000
_cell.length_b   1.000
_cell.length_c   1.000
_cell.angle_alpha   90.00
_cell.angle_beta   90.00
_cell.angle_gamma   90.00
#
_symmetry.space_group_name_H-M   'P 1'
#
loop_
_entity.id
_entity.type
_entity.pdbx_description
1 polymer ?
#
loop_
_entity_poly.entity_id
_entity_poly.type
_entity_poly.pdbx_seq_one_letter_code
_entity_poly.pdbx_strand_id
1 'polypeptide(L)'
;LQGCNMKCPWCANPEGMKMEGALYLDKDWIQDELCPKGAVKEKVLDRSVCAKCDGMECQTVKYKNKGLRLSFEEYTTDEIFDEILRSSPMFYDGGGVTFTGGEATMQFDALKELLIRLTKAGVHTVIETNGANPRLPELFPYIDQLIMDCKHLDAKKHMTYTGVPFDVVDRNLKHAAEVHKHLDIRIPFIGGVNDSEEDMEMFARYLKELAGENVTVEILKYHEFGKNKWEACGMNYQMTEKAHVTIEQIQYFQEKLKKNGIQLKKS
;
A
#
# COMPACT_ATOMS: atom_id res chain seq x y z
N LEU A 1 2.72 1.69 -7.96
CA LEU A 1 1.61 1.51 -8.93
C LEU A 1 0.35 2.21 -8.42
N GLN A 2 -0.42 2.79 -9.34
CA GLN A 2 -1.61 3.58 -9.03
C GLN A 2 -2.86 2.67 -8.98
N GLY A 3 -3.81 3.02 -8.09
CA GLY A 3 -5.05 2.31 -7.87
C GLY A 3 -5.00 1.33 -6.69
N CYS A 4 -6.09 1.25 -5.93
CA CYS A 4 -6.27 0.29 -4.84
C CYS A 4 -7.74 -0.17 -4.81
N ASN A 5 -7.96 -1.45 -4.58
CA ASN A 5 -9.30 -2.01 -4.36
C ASN A 5 -9.79 -1.85 -2.92
N MET A 6 -8.92 -1.44 -1.99
CA MET A 6 -9.28 -1.15 -0.59
C MET A 6 -9.41 0.35 -0.33
N LYS A 7 -10.15 0.69 0.75
CA LYS A 7 -10.43 2.08 1.19
C LYS A 7 -10.12 2.25 2.68
N CYS A 8 -8.95 1.75 3.10
CA CYS A 8 -8.58 1.77 4.53
C CYS A 8 -8.52 3.20 5.06
N PRO A 9 -9.21 3.54 6.16
CA PRO A 9 -9.24 4.91 6.70
C PRO A 9 -7.89 5.38 7.25
N TRP A 10 -6.98 4.46 7.52
CA TRP A 10 -5.60 4.73 7.97
C TRP A 10 -4.55 4.73 6.85
N CYS A 11 -4.96 4.71 5.58
CA CYS A 11 -4.02 4.61 4.47
C CYS A 11 -2.97 5.72 4.53
N ALA A 12 -1.69 5.32 4.45
CA ALA A 12 -0.57 6.27 4.42
C ALA A 12 -0.40 6.95 3.06
N ASN A 13 -0.97 6.36 1.98
CA ASN A 13 -0.83 6.83 0.61
C ASN A 13 -2.20 6.95 -0.08
N PRO A 14 -3.09 7.84 0.42
CA PRO A 14 -4.44 7.99 -0.12
C PRO A 14 -4.45 8.47 -1.58
N GLU A 15 -3.38 9.14 -2.01
CA GLU A 15 -3.16 9.55 -3.40
C GLU A 15 -3.12 8.37 -4.38
N GLY A 16 -2.74 7.18 -3.88
CA GLY A 16 -2.69 5.94 -4.65
C GLY A 16 -4.00 5.15 -4.71
N MET A 17 -5.07 5.57 -4.03
CA MET A 17 -6.31 4.78 -3.95
C MET A 17 -7.08 4.70 -5.26
N LYS A 18 -7.15 5.79 -6.02
CA LYS A 18 -7.93 5.85 -7.27
C LYS A 18 -7.05 5.59 -8.49
N MET A 19 -7.55 4.85 -9.46
CA MET A 19 -6.81 4.61 -10.72
C MET A 19 -6.54 5.89 -11.50
N GLU A 20 -7.49 6.80 -11.53
CA GLU A 20 -7.37 8.13 -12.13
C GLU A 20 -6.49 9.08 -11.31
N GLY A 21 -5.96 8.61 -10.19
CA GLY A 21 -5.15 9.40 -9.28
C GLY A 21 -5.91 10.45 -8.49
N ALA A 22 -5.16 11.30 -7.83
CA ALA A 22 -5.67 12.46 -7.11
C ALA A 22 -4.93 13.72 -7.53
N LEU A 23 -5.65 14.82 -7.56
CA LEU A 23 -5.04 16.14 -7.71
C LEU A 23 -4.52 16.57 -6.33
N TYR A 24 -3.21 16.49 -6.17
CA TYR A 24 -2.48 16.77 -4.94
C TYR A 24 -2.19 18.28 -4.84
N LEU A 25 -2.62 18.89 -3.74
CA LEU A 25 -2.39 20.27 -3.42
C LEU A 25 -1.24 20.43 -2.43
N ASP A 26 -0.18 21.10 -2.84
CA ASP A 26 0.87 21.55 -1.95
C ASP A 26 0.57 23.00 -1.51
N LYS A 27 0.12 23.17 -0.26
CA LYS A 27 -0.32 24.46 0.28
C LYS A 27 0.81 25.50 0.36
N ASP A 28 2.06 25.04 0.49
CA ASP A 28 3.21 25.94 0.62
C ASP A 28 3.64 26.54 -0.72
N TRP A 29 3.39 25.82 -1.82
CA TRP A 29 3.83 26.17 -3.16
C TRP A 29 2.74 26.67 -4.09
N ILE A 30 1.45 26.50 -3.73
CA ILE A 30 0.34 26.87 -4.62
C ILE A 30 0.28 28.37 -4.90
N GLN A 31 0.07 28.71 -6.17
CA GLN A 31 -0.08 30.08 -6.67
C GLN A 31 -1.49 30.27 -7.23
N ASP A 32 -2.07 31.45 -7.00
CA ASP A 32 -3.46 31.74 -7.39
C ASP A 32 -3.67 31.71 -8.91
N GLU A 33 -2.67 32.14 -9.70
CA GLU A 33 -2.74 32.12 -11.16
C GLU A 33 -2.55 30.71 -11.77
N LEU A 34 -2.39 29.70 -10.96
CA LEU A 34 -2.13 28.34 -11.41
C LEU A 34 -3.24 27.77 -12.28
N CYS A 35 -4.49 28.06 -11.97
CA CYS A 35 -5.64 27.52 -12.69
C CYS A 35 -6.26 28.52 -13.64
N PRO A 36 -6.15 28.35 -14.98
CA PRO A 36 -6.78 29.27 -15.94
C PRO A 36 -8.29 29.30 -15.84
N LYS A 37 -8.93 28.30 -15.21
CA LYS A 37 -10.38 28.25 -14.94
C LYS A 37 -10.76 28.85 -13.58
N GLY A 38 -9.81 29.44 -12.86
CA GLY A 38 -10.04 30.14 -11.60
C GLY A 38 -10.43 29.24 -10.43
N ALA A 39 -10.01 27.95 -10.45
CA ALA A 39 -10.24 27.02 -9.35
C ALA A 39 -9.37 27.32 -8.11
N VAL A 40 -8.29 28.07 -8.25
CA VAL A 40 -7.41 28.46 -7.14
C VAL A 40 -7.62 29.93 -6.85
N LYS A 41 -8.00 30.25 -5.59
CA LYS A 41 -8.14 31.61 -5.07
C LYS A 41 -7.64 31.65 -3.65
N GLU A 42 -6.84 32.66 -3.32
CA GLU A 42 -6.28 32.82 -1.96
C GLU A 42 -5.63 31.52 -1.43
N LYS A 43 -4.90 30.83 -2.31
CA LYS A 43 -4.26 29.54 -2.03
C LYS A 43 -5.23 28.38 -1.67
N VAL A 44 -6.50 28.55 -1.93
CA VAL A 44 -7.53 27.51 -1.73
C VAL A 44 -7.97 26.96 -3.07
N LEU A 45 -8.05 25.64 -3.17
CA LEU A 45 -8.50 24.93 -4.35
C LEU A 45 -9.99 24.59 -4.26
N ASP A 46 -10.79 25.17 -5.15
CA ASP A 46 -12.18 24.76 -5.36
C ASP A 46 -12.24 23.52 -6.26
N ARG A 47 -12.34 22.35 -5.62
CA ARG A 47 -12.38 21.07 -6.32
C ARG A 47 -13.68 20.86 -7.12
N SER A 48 -14.73 21.64 -6.89
CA SER A 48 -15.97 21.57 -7.70
C SER A 48 -15.75 22.08 -9.12
N VAL A 49 -14.82 23.04 -9.30
CA VAL A 49 -14.36 23.51 -10.60
C VAL A 49 -13.50 22.44 -11.27
N CYS A 50 -12.61 21.79 -10.51
CA CYS A 50 -11.77 20.69 -11.03
C CYS A 50 -12.59 19.50 -11.50
N ALA A 51 -13.67 19.14 -10.81
CA ALA A 51 -14.56 18.03 -11.19
C ALA A 51 -15.24 18.21 -12.56
N LYS A 52 -15.26 19.44 -13.07
CA LYS A 52 -15.83 19.81 -14.38
C LYS A 52 -14.75 20.16 -15.41
N CYS A 53 -13.49 19.89 -15.10
CA CYS A 53 -12.36 20.27 -15.93
C CYS A 53 -11.90 19.11 -16.81
N ASP A 54 -12.10 19.24 -18.11
CA ASP A 54 -11.69 18.19 -19.08
C ASP A 54 -10.24 18.36 -19.56
N GLY A 55 -9.65 19.54 -19.42
CA GLY A 55 -8.37 19.87 -20.07
C GLY A 55 -7.14 19.73 -19.17
N MET A 56 -7.31 19.74 -17.85
CA MET A 56 -6.21 19.72 -16.87
C MET A 56 -5.03 20.64 -17.22
N GLU A 57 -5.30 21.87 -17.70
CA GLU A 57 -4.25 22.81 -18.16
C GLU A 57 -3.22 23.13 -17.06
N CYS A 58 -3.60 22.97 -15.77
CA CYS A 58 -2.69 23.11 -14.63
C CYS A 58 -1.56 22.05 -14.61
N GLN A 59 -1.69 20.97 -15.38
CA GLN A 59 -0.66 19.93 -15.52
C GLN A 59 0.26 20.17 -16.73
N THR A 60 0.00 21.18 -17.54
CA THR A 60 0.87 21.53 -18.67
C THR A 60 2.21 22.08 -18.16
N VAL A 61 3.24 22.06 -19.04
CA VAL A 61 4.59 22.54 -18.75
C VAL A 61 4.59 23.95 -18.16
N LYS A 62 3.68 24.82 -18.64
CA LYS A 62 3.55 26.21 -18.17
C LYS A 62 3.21 26.31 -16.68
N TYR A 63 2.46 25.35 -16.13
CA TYR A 63 1.95 25.36 -14.76
C TYR A 63 2.54 24.26 -13.88
N LYS A 64 3.35 23.38 -14.45
CA LYS A 64 4.00 22.28 -13.73
C LYS A 64 4.82 22.85 -12.56
N ASN A 65 4.75 22.17 -11.40
CA ASN A 65 5.47 22.54 -10.17
C ASN A 65 5.04 23.85 -9.47
N LYS A 66 3.80 24.26 -9.67
CA LYS A 66 3.21 25.42 -8.99
C LYS A 66 2.29 25.06 -7.82
N GLY A 67 2.57 23.97 -7.14
CA GLY A 67 1.82 23.52 -5.95
C GLY A 67 0.58 22.68 -6.25
N LEU A 68 0.33 22.32 -7.51
CA LEU A 68 -0.75 21.44 -7.91
C LEU A 68 -0.22 20.38 -8.89
N ARG A 69 -0.36 19.08 -8.55
CA ARG A 69 0.15 17.99 -9.37
C ARG A 69 -0.78 16.77 -9.32
N LEU A 70 -0.77 15.97 -10.36
CA LEU A 70 -1.35 14.63 -10.31
C LEU A 70 -0.47 13.73 -9.42
N SER A 71 -1.10 12.76 -8.76
CA SER A 71 -0.42 11.80 -7.89
C SER A 71 0.32 10.70 -8.65
N PHE A 72 0.26 10.68 -9.96
CA PHE A 72 0.91 9.67 -10.80
C PHE A 72 1.49 10.26 -12.08
N GLU A 73 2.38 9.51 -12.69
CA GLU A 73 2.86 9.66 -14.05
C GLU A 73 2.67 8.33 -14.78
N GLU A 74 2.49 8.39 -16.10
CA GLU A 74 2.30 7.19 -16.93
C GLU A 74 3.61 6.78 -17.55
N TYR A 75 3.92 5.49 -17.44
CA TYR A 75 5.08 4.86 -18.05
C TYR A 75 4.67 3.56 -18.71
N THR A 76 5.34 3.22 -19.80
CA THR A 76 5.25 1.88 -20.39
C THR A 76 6.04 0.86 -19.57
N THR A 77 5.74 -0.42 -19.74
CA THR A 77 6.51 -1.50 -19.12
C THR A 77 7.98 -1.49 -19.58
N ASP A 78 8.26 -1.06 -20.81
CA ASP A 78 9.61 -0.91 -21.35
C ASP A 78 10.39 0.19 -20.62
N GLU A 79 9.79 1.37 -20.45
CA GLU A 79 10.43 2.49 -19.75
C GLU A 79 10.75 2.13 -18.28
N ILE A 80 9.81 1.45 -17.59
CA ILE A 80 10.04 1.00 -16.22
C ILE A 80 11.15 -0.05 -16.16
N PHE A 81 11.14 -1.02 -17.06
CA PHE A 81 12.15 -2.06 -17.12
C PHE A 81 13.55 -1.48 -17.36
N ASP A 82 13.69 -0.57 -18.34
CA ASP A 82 14.94 0.09 -18.65
C ASP A 82 15.46 0.95 -17.49
N GLU A 83 14.55 1.63 -16.75
CA GLU A 83 14.91 2.40 -15.55
C GLU A 83 15.43 1.50 -14.43
N ILE A 84 14.78 0.35 -14.20
CA ILE A 84 15.23 -0.63 -13.21
C ILE A 84 16.62 -1.15 -13.59
N LEU A 85 16.86 -1.50 -14.85
CA LEU A 85 18.17 -1.98 -15.29
C LEU A 85 19.26 -0.90 -15.20
N ARG A 86 18.94 0.35 -15.51
CA ARG A 86 19.88 1.48 -15.30
C ARG A 86 20.23 1.67 -13.82
N SER A 87 19.29 1.39 -12.92
CA SER A 87 19.50 1.46 -11.46
C SER A 87 20.21 0.24 -10.88
N SER A 88 20.37 -0.84 -11.65
CA SER A 88 20.94 -2.11 -11.18
C SER A 88 22.35 -2.00 -10.57
N PRO A 89 23.24 -1.07 -10.97
CA PRO A 89 24.52 -0.88 -10.28
C PRO A 89 24.37 -0.47 -8.80
N MET A 90 23.18 -0.02 -8.38
CA MET A 90 22.89 0.33 -6.99
C MET A 90 22.29 -0.85 -6.18
N PHE A 91 22.05 -2.01 -6.80
CA PHE A 91 21.50 -3.20 -6.16
C PHE A 91 22.60 -4.02 -5.46
N TYR A 92 23.25 -3.40 -4.45
CA TYR A 92 24.30 -4.07 -3.68
C TYR A 92 23.74 -5.24 -2.86
N ASP A 93 24.56 -6.29 -2.68
CA ASP A 93 24.30 -7.42 -1.78
C ASP A 93 22.91 -8.07 -1.92
N GLY A 94 22.46 -8.27 -3.16
CA GLY A 94 21.16 -8.89 -3.44
C GLY A 94 19.98 -7.91 -3.39
N GLY A 95 20.22 -6.63 -3.52
CA GLY A 95 19.19 -5.63 -3.73
C GLY A 95 18.40 -5.84 -5.02
N GLY A 96 17.28 -5.17 -5.18
CA GLY A 96 16.40 -5.32 -6.32
C GLY A 96 15.30 -4.29 -6.36
N VAL A 97 14.11 -4.69 -6.82
CA VAL A 97 12.96 -3.81 -6.96
C VAL A 97 11.78 -4.27 -6.12
N THR A 98 11.13 -3.32 -5.46
CA THR A 98 9.87 -3.56 -4.75
C THR A 98 8.72 -2.91 -5.51
N PHE A 99 7.75 -3.72 -5.90
CA PHE A 99 6.48 -3.24 -6.45
C PHE A 99 5.48 -3.02 -5.32
N THR A 100 5.05 -1.77 -5.18
CA THR A 100 4.08 -1.32 -4.19
C THR A 100 3.19 -0.24 -4.82
N GLY A 101 2.43 0.51 -4.02
CA GLY A 101 1.64 1.65 -4.52
C GLY A 101 0.35 1.82 -3.73
N GLY A 102 -0.78 1.95 -4.42
CA GLY A 102 -2.08 1.69 -3.84
C GLY A 102 -2.21 0.19 -3.57
N GLU A 103 -2.39 -0.58 -4.64
CA GLU A 103 -2.30 -2.04 -4.67
C GLU A 103 -1.64 -2.46 -5.98
N ALA A 104 -0.47 -3.09 -5.90
CA ALA A 104 0.33 -3.42 -7.08
C ALA A 104 -0.44 -4.30 -8.09
N THR A 105 -1.27 -5.22 -7.61
CA THR A 105 -2.03 -6.15 -8.45
C THR A 105 -3.25 -5.53 -9.15
N MET A 106 -3.54 -4.24 -8.95
CA MET A 106 -4.54 -3.53 -9.75
C MET A 106 -4.11 -3.38 -11.20
N GLN A 107 -2.82 -3.32 -11.47
CA GLN A 107 -2.23 -3.28 -12.81
C GLN A 107 -1.62 -4.64 -13.15
N PHE A 108 -2.39 -5.71 -12.98
CA PHE A 108 -1.93 -7.10 -12.91
C PHE A 108 -1.12 -7.54 -14.14
N ASP A 109 -1.60 -7.27 -15.36
CA ASP A 109 -0.96 -7.81 -16.56
C ASP A 109 0.37 -7.11 -16.84
N ALA A 110 0.45 -5.78 -16.66
CA ALA A 110 1.70 -5.03 -16.74
C ALA A 110 2.70 -5.44 -15.65
N LEU A 111 2.21 -5.64 -14.41
CA LEU A 111 3.04 -6.14 -13.31
C LEU A 111 3.60 -7.53 -13.62
N LYS A 112 2.77 -8.45 -14.12
CA LYS A 112 3.18 -9.81 -14.47
C LYS A 112 4.25 -9.80 -15.56
N GLU A 113 4.08 -8.98 -16.61
CA GLU A 113 5.06 -8.81 -17.68
C GLU A 113 6.41 -8.34 -17.12
N LEU A 114 6.41 -7.29 -16.28
CA LEU A 114 7.63 -6.77 -15.66
C LEU A 114 8.32 -7.82 -14.80
N LEU A 115 7.58 -8.53 -13.95
CA LEU A 115 8.13 -9.58 -13.09
C LEU A 115 8.80 -10.71 -13.91
N ILE A 116 8.16 -11.18 -14.99
CA ILE A 116 8.74 -12.20 -15.87
C ILE A 116 10.06 -11.70 -16.48
N ARG A 117 10.11 -10.45 -16.94
CA ARG A 117 11.30 -9.85 -17.55
C ARG A 117 12.43 -9.68 -16.53
N LEU A 118 12.10 -9.21 -15.33
CA LEU A 118 13.06 -8.99 -14.23
C LEU A 118 13.63 -10.30 -13.72
N THR A 119 12.81 -11.34 -13.57
CA THR A 119 13.29 -12.69 -13.23
C THR A 119 14.30 -13.21 -14.26
N LYS A 120 14.04 -13.02 -15.57
CA LYS A 120 14.97 -13.40 -16.64
C LYS A 120 16.25 -12.57 -16.61
N ALA A 121 16.21 -11.33 -16.14
CA ALA A 121 17.37 -10.46 -15.99
C ALA A 121 18.13 -10.70 -14.67
N GLY A 122 17.67 -11.61 -13.79
CA GLY A 122 18.31 -11.91 -12.52
C GLY A 122 18.14 -10.80 -11.46
N VAL A 123 17.14 -9.94 -11.61
CA VAL A 123 16.85 -8.88 -10.65
C VAL A 123 15.93 -9.44 -9.57
N HIS A 124 16.33 -9.28 -8.30
CA HIS A 124 15.53 -9.67 -7.15
C HIS A 124 14.23 -8.84 -7.08
N THR A 125 13.10 -9.50 -6.89
CA THR A 125 11.78 -8.87 -6.93
C THR A 125 11.01 -9.05 -5.62
N VAL A 126 10.40 -7.96 -5.16
CA VAL A 126 9.53 -7.92 -3.99
C VAL A 126 8.18 -7.35 -4.40
N ILE A 127 7.09 -7.91 -3.90
CA ILE A 127 5.75 -7.31 -4.01
C ILE A 127 5.21 -7.04 -2.61
N GLU A 128 4.69 -5.82 -2.42
CA GLU A 128 3.81 -5.48 -1.30
C GLU A 128 2.37 -5.45 -1.80
N THR A 129 1.50 -6.27 -1.20
CA THR A 129 0.10 -6.41 -1.64
C THR A 129 -0.86 -6.57 -0.45
N ASN A 130 -2.08 -6.12 -0.63
CA ASN A 130 -3.17 -6.39 0.31
C ASN A 130 -3.77 -7.81 0.14
N GLY A 131 -3.30 -8.58 -0.82
CA GLY A 131 -3.67 -9.98 -1.03
C GLY A 131 -5.07 -10.23 -1.60
N ALA A 132 -5.84 -9.20 -1.96
CA ALA A 132 -7.25 -9.36 -2.36
C ALA A 132 -7.46 -9.64 -3.86
N ASN A 133 -6.39 -9.83 -4.64
CA ASN A 133 -6.52 -10.22 -6.05
C ASN A 133 -6.53 -11.75 -6.17
N PRO A 134 -7.61 -12.38 -6.71
CA PRO A 134 -7.68 -13.83 -6.85
C PRO A 134 -6.64 -14.41 -7.82
N ARG A 135 -6.05 -13.58 -8.69
CA ARG A 135 -4.98 -13.99 -9.61
C ARG A 135 -3.57 -13.90 -8.99
N LEU A 136 -3.44 -13.42 -7.75
CA LEU A 136 -2.13 -13.24 -7.09
C LEU A 136 -1.22 -14.47 -7.18
N PRO A 137 -1.71 -15.73 -7.02
CA PRO A 137 -0.87 -16.92 -7.15
C PRO A 137 -0.18 -17.09 -8.51
N GLU A 138 -0.70 -16.49 -9.58
CA GLU A 138 -0.06 -16.53 -10.89
C GLU A 138 1.30 -15.79 -10.91
N LEU A 139 1.54 -14.90 -9.94
CA LEU A 139 2.78 -14.11 -9.82
C LEU A 139 3.84 -14.80 -8.96
N PHE A 140 3.48 -15.74 -8.10
CA PHE A 140 4.39 -16.39 -7.14
C PHE A 140 5.69 -16.93 -7.76
N PRO A 141 5.69 -17.53 -8.97
CA PRO A 141 6.94 -18.01 -9.59
C PRO A 141 7.95 -16.91 -9.95
N TYR A 142 7.53 -15.65 -9.94
CA TYR A 142 8.32 -14.50 -10.37
C TYR A 142 8.61 -13.51 -9.24
N ILE A 143 8.29 -13.87 -7.99
CA ILE A 143 8.48 -13.05 -6.80
C ILE A 143 9.49 -13.75 -5.89
N ASP A 144 10.56 -13.06 -5.52
CA ASP A 144 11.54 -13.58 -4.58
C ASP A 144 11.09 -13.41 -3.12
N GLN A 145 10.45 -12.28 -2.80
CA GLN A 145 9.87 -12.02 -1.48
C GLN A 145 8.45 -11.44 -1.61
N LEU A 146 7.49 -12.09 -1.00
CA LEU A 146 6.10 -11.66 -0.97
C LEU A 146 5.77 -11.04 0.38
N ILE A 147 5.29 -9.80 0.37
CA ILE A 147 4.83 -9.08 1.56
C ILE A 147 3.32 -8.93 1.44
N MET A 148 2.56 -9.55 2.35
CA MET A 148 1.10 -9.50 2.34
C MET A 148 0.55 -8.87 3.61
N ASP A 149 -0.35 -7.90 3.44
CA ASP A 149 -1.05 -7.30 4.56
C ASP A 149 -2.20 -8.19 5.07
N CYS A 150 -2.21 -8.48 6.36
CA CYS A 150 -3.34 -9.06 7.08
C CYS A 150 -3.98 -8.01 7.99
N LYS A 151 -4.98 -7.28 7.46
CA LYS A 151 -5.51 -6.09 8.13
C LYS A 151 -6.50 -6.42 9.25
N HIS A 152 -7.29 -7.46 9.07
CA HIS A 152 -8.22 -7.99 10.08
C HIS A 152 -8.67 -9.40 9.68
N LEU A 153 -8.89 -10.27 10.68
CA LEU A 153 -9.37 -11.65 10.46
C LEU A 153 -10.89 -11.80 10.58
N ASP A 154 -11.55 -10.92 11.35
CA ASP A 154 -13.02 -10.90 11.36
C ASP A 154 -13.54 -10.36 10.03
N ALA A 155 -14.34 -11.16 9.33
CA ALA A 155 -14.82 -10.84 7.99
C ALA A 155 -15.68 -9.56 7.94
N LYS A 156 -16.46 -9.25 8.99
CA LYS A 156 -17.28 -8.05 9.05
C LYS A 156 -16.42 -6.82 9.28
N LYS A 157 -15.48 -6.87 10.23
CA LYS A 157 -14.54 -5.79 10.49
C LYS A 157 -13.64 -5.56 9.27
N HIS A 158 -13.13 -6.62 8.62
CA HIS A 158 -12.34 -6.50 7.40
C HIS A 158 -13.11 -5.76 6.31
N MET A 159 -14.36 -6.20 6.02
CA MET A 159 -15.23 -5.52 5.04
C MET A 159 -15.50 -4.07 5.43
N THR A 160 -15.79 -3.80 6.70
CA THR A 160 -16.08 -2.44 7.19
C THR A 160 -14.94 -1.49 6.97
N TYR A 161 -13.72 -1.91 7.29
CA TYR A 161 -12.54 -1.05 7.23
C TYR A 161 -11.88 -1.00 5.85
N THR A 162 -11.92 -2.09 5.08
CA THR A 162 -11.20 -2.16 3.80
C THR A 162 -12.13 -2.01 2.59
N GLY A 163 -13.40 -2.34 2.73
CA GLY A 163 -14.37 -2.39 1.63
C GLY A 163 -14.30 -3.66 0.78
N VAL A 164 -13.46 -4.65 1.13
CA VAL A 164 -13.35 -5.93 0.42
C VAL A 164 -13.54 -7.13 1.37
N PRO A 165 -14.06 -8.27 0.88
CA PRO A 165 -14.20 -9.48 1.68
C PRO A 165 -12.84 -10.08 2.02
N PHE A 166 -12.75 -10.75 3.18
CA PHE A 166 -11.49 -11.36 3.65
C PHE A 166 -11.19 -12.72 2.97
N ASP A 167 -12.17 -13.41 2.43
CA ASP A 167 -12.05 -14.77 1.91
C ASP A 167 -10.99 -14.96 0.82
N VAL A 168 -10.80 -13.95 -0.05
CA VAL A 168 -9.75 -13.97 -1.08
C VAL A 168 -8.38 -13.79 -0.44
N VAL A 169 -8.26 -12.86 0.52
CA VAL A 169 -7.01 -12.63 1.26
C VAL A 169 -6.62 -13.88 2.03
N ASP A 170 -7.56 -14.51 2.73
CA ASP A 170 -7.36 -15.77 3.47
C ASP A 170 -6.82 -16.89 2.58
N ARG A 171 -7.47 -17.12 1.43
CA ARG A 171 -7.01 -18.13 0.47
C ARG A 171 -5.59 -17.86 -0.04
N ASN A 172 -5.31 -16.61 -0.38
CA ASN A 172 -4.00 -16.22 -0.89
C ASN A 172 -2.91 -16.32 0.19
N LEU A 173 -3.21 -15.93 1.45
CA LEU A 173 -2.29 -16.09 2.58
C LEU A 173 -1.96 -17.56 2.85
N LYS A 174 -2.97 -18.42 2.92
CA LYS A 174 -2.79 -19.86 3.12
C LYS A 174 -1.97 -20.47 2.00
N HIS A 175 -2.31 -20.17 0.75
CA HIS A 175 -1.57 -20.69 -0.38
C HIS A 175 -0.13 -20.17 -0.45
N ALA A 176 0.09 -18.88 -0.16
CA ALA A 176 1.44 -18.32 -0.11
C ALA A 176 2.28 -18.97 1.00
N ALA A 177 1.69 -19.22 2.19
CA ALA A 177 2.39 -19.89 3.28
C ALA A 177 2.83 -21.32 2.91
N GLU A 178 2.05 -22.03 2.08
CA GLU A 178 2.38 -23.38 1.61
C GLU A 178 3.46 -23.40 0.54
N VAL A 179 3.45 -22.46 -0.42
CA VAL A 179 4.26 -22.60 -1.65
C VAL A 179 5.31 -21.53 -1.86
N HIS A 180 5.19 -20.35 -1.23
CA HIS A 180 6.12 -19.25 -1.46
C HIS A 180 7.36 -19.37 -0.59
N LYS A 181 8.54 -19.05 -1.13
CA LYS A 181 9.82 -19.22 -0.43
C LYS A 181 10.02 -18.24 0.72
N HIS A 182 9.53 -17.00 0.58
CA HIS A 182 9.65 -15.94 1.57
C HIS A 182 8.36 -15.15 1.65
N LEU A 183 7.57 -15.40 2.67
CA LEU A 183 6.33 -14.67 2.95
C LEU A 183 6.49 -13.83 4.22
N ASP A 184 6.38 -12.52 4.09
CA ASP A 184 6.22 -11.60 5.22
C ASP A 184 4.74 -11.22 5.35
N ILE A 185 4.13 -11.53 6.48
CA ILE A 185 2.76 -11.10 6.79
C ILE A 185 2.83 -9.84 7.62
N ARG A 186 2.27 -8.72 7.12
CA ARG A 186 2.20 -7.46 7.84
C ARG A 186 0.86 -7.24 8.49
N ILE A 187 0.87 -6.88 9.76
CA ILE A 187 -0.33 -6.54 10.52
C ILE A 187 -0.24 -5.07 10.91
N PRO A 188 -0.99 -4.18 10.24
CA PRO A 188 -1.17 -2.81 10.73
C PRO A 188 -1.95 -2.88 12.05
N PHE A 189 -1.27 -2.58 13.18
CA PHE A 189 -1.85 -2.66 14.52
C PHE A 189 -2.39 -1.31 14.94
N ILE A 190 -3.71 -1.21 15.06
CA ILE A 190 -4.43 0.06 15.10
C ILE A 190 -5.44 0.04 16.25
N GLY A 191 -5.33 1.01 17.15
CA GLY A 191 -6.22 1.18 18.28
C GLY A 191 -7.69 1.32 17.84
N GLY A 192 -8.58 0.59 18.49
CA GLY A 192 -10.00 0.54 18.21
C GLY A 192 -10.39 -0.22 16.94
N VAL A 193 -9.42 -0.82 16.24
CA VAL A 193 -9.66 -1.62 15.04
C VAL A 193 -9.37 -3.09 15.30
N ASN A 194 -8.14 -3.42 15.67
CA ASN A 194 -7.67 -4.79 15.84
C ASN A 194 -6.77 -4.99 17.06
N ASP A 195 -6.87 -4.09 18.06
CA ASP A 195 -6.05 -4.07 19.26
C ASP A 195 -6.73 -4.71 20.50
N SER A 196 -7.93 -5.28 20.33
CA SER A 196 -8.59 -5.99 21.42
C SER A 196 -7.89 -7.32 21.74
N GLU A 197 -8.04 -7.80 22.98
CA GLU A 197 -7.51 -9.12 23.38
C GLU A 197 -8.05 -10.24 22.51
N GLU A 198 -9.31 -10.17 22.12
CA GLU A 198 -9.96 -11.14 21.23
C GLU A 198 -9.34 -11.12 19.83
N ASP A 199 -9.08 -9.91 19.28
CA ASP A 199 -8.44 -9.77 17.96
C ASP A 199 -7.02 -10.33 18.00
N MET A 200 -6.22 -9.99 19.02
CA MET A 200 -4.85 -10.52 19.18
C MET A 200 -4.81 -12.05 19.33
N GLU A 201 -5.78 -12.63 20.05
CA GLU A 201 -5.91 -14.08 20.18
C GLU A 201 -6.29 -14.74 18.86
N MET A 202 -7.18 -14.11 18.10
CA MET A 202 -7.58 -14.56 16.76
C MET A 202 -6.37 -14.55 15.81
N PHE A 203 -5.57 -13.49 15.79
CA PHE A 203 -4.34 -13.44 15.02
C PHE A 203 -3.34 -14.52 15.44
N ALA A 204 -3.13 -14.73 16.74
CA ALA A 204 -2.18 -15.73 17.22
C ALA A 204 -2.58 -17.15 16.79
N ARG A 205 -3.86 -17.50 16.85
CA ARG A 205 -4.36 -18.81 16.39
C ARG A 205 -4.21 -18.97 14.88
N TYR A 206 -4.63 -17.97 14.11
CA TYR A 206 -4.58 -18.01 12.65
C TYR A 206 -3.14 -18.11 12.15
N LEU A 207 -2.26 -17.26 12.65
CA LEU A 207 -0.86 -17.24 12.21
C LEU A 207 -0.09 -18.50 12.64
N LYS A 208 -0.50 -19.15 13.72
CA LYS A 208 0.06 -20.45 14.12
C LYS A 208 -0.21 -21.55 13.07
N GLU A 209 -1.36 -21.48 12.40
CA GLU A 209 -1.70 -22.41 11.31
C GLU A 209 -0.86 -22.15 10.05
N LEU A 210 -0.40 -20.92 9.85
CA LEU A 210 0.44 -20.50 8.71
C LEU A 210 1.93 -20.60 9.02
N ALA A 211 2.33 -20.84 10.28
CA ALA A 211 3.72 -20.77 10.71
C ALA A 211 4.59 -21.82 9.98
N GLY A 212 5.68 -21.36 9.39
CA GLY A 212 6.69 -22.15 8.69
C GLY A 212 8.03 -21.42 8.68
N GLU A 213 9.08 -22.08 8.25
CA GLU A 213 10.41 -21.46 8.14
C GLU A 213 10.46 -20.33 7.13
N ASN A 214 9.53 -20.35 6.16
CA ASN A 214 9.37 -19.38 5.09
C ASN A 214 8.45 -18.20 5.45
N VAL A 215 7.82 -18.21 6.63
CA VAL A 215 6.83 -17.20 7.04
C VAL A 215 7.36 -16.38 8.20
N THR A 216 7.39 -15.06 8.02
CA THR A 216 7.64 -14.10 9.11
C THR A 216 6.49 -13.14 9.26
N VAL A 217 6.32 -12.59 10.47
CA VAL A 217 5.25 -11.65 10.78
C VAL A 217 5.84 -10.33 11.25
N GLU A 218 5.33 -9.23 10.72
CA GLU A 218 5.70 -7.87 11.11
C GLU A 218 4.47 -7.13 11.65
N ILE A 219 4.55 -6.59 12.87
CA ILE A 219 3.53 -5.73 13.43
C ILE A 219 3.90 -4.29 13.13
N LEU A 220 3.07 -3.62 12.32
CA LEU A 220 3.26 -2.22 11.98
C LEU A 220 2.46 -1.34 12.93
N LYS A 221 3.17 -0.55 13.73
CA LYS A 221 2.54 0.45 14.60
C LYS A 221 1.79 1.48 13.75
N TYR A 222 0.54 1.77 14.12
CA TYR A 222 -0.20 2.88 13.53
C TYR A 222 0.58 4.20 13.62
N HIS A 223 0.52 4.98 12.53
CA HIS A 223 1.10 6.31 12.41
C HIS A 223 0.22 7.22 11.54
N GLU A 224 0.36 8.53 11.72
CA GLU A 224 -0.42 9.55 10.99
C GLU A 224 0.30 10.14 9.77
N PHE A 225 1.29 9.46 9.19
CA PHE A 225 2.08 9.99 8.06
C PHE A 225 1.23 10.31 6.83
N GLY A 226 0.09 9.63 6.67
CA GLY A 226 -0.86 9.90 5.59
C GLY A 226 -1.76 11.12 5.80
N LYS A 227 -1.93 11.63 7.03
CA LYS A 227 -2.93 12.64 7.38
C LYS A 227 -2.88 13.89 6.49
N ASN A 228 -1.70 14.48 6.35
CA ASN A 228 -1.50 15.65 5.48
C ASN A 228 -1.75 15.32 3.99
N LYS A 229 -1.49 14.10 3.57
CA LYS A 229 -1.75 13.66 2.20
C LYS A 229 -3.24 13.53 1.91
N TRP A 230 -4.04 13.05 2.89
CA TRP A 230 -5.51 13.04 2.78
C TRP A 230 -6.05 14.44 2.53
N GLU A 231 -5.61 15.43 3.31
CA GLU A 231 -6.00 16.83 3.13
C GLU A 231 -5.54 17.37 1.77
N ALA A 232 -4.28 17.09 1.40
CA ALA A 232 -3.71 17.53 0.12
C ALA A 232 -4.46 16.94 -1.09
N CYS A 233 -5.03 15.74 -0.96
CA CYS A 233 -5.91 15.12 -1.94
C CYS A 233 -7.37 15.59 -1.85
N GLY A 234 -7.72 16.45 -0.87
CA GLY A 234 -9.09 16.90 -0.61
C GLY A 234 -9.98 15.81 -0.04
N MET A 235 -9.38 14.84 0.65
CA MET A 235 -10.07 13.76 1.34
C MET A 235 -10.08 14.00 2.84
N ASN A 236 -11.12 13.49 3.51
CA ASN A 236 -11.26 13.63 4.95
C ASN A 236 -10.59 12.47 5.68
N TYR A 237 -9.58 12.75 6.50
CA TYR A 237 -8.92 11.75 7.35
C TYR A 237 -9.81 11.43 8.55
N GLN A 238 -10.18 10.16 8.70
CA GLN A 238 -11.19 9.72 9.67
C GLN A 238 -10.60 9.18 10.97
N MET A 239 -9.29 8.90 11.00
CA MET A 239 -8.65 8.35 12.21
C MET A 239 -8.46 9.44 13.28
N THR A 240 -8.56 9.03 14.53
CA THR A 240 -8.40 9.91 15.70
C THR A 240 -7.24 9.44 16.56
N GLU A 241 -6.92 10.20 17.61
CA GLU A 241 -5.88 9.83 18.60
C GLU A 241 -6.08 8.42 19.20
N LYS A 242 -7.32 7.90 19.20
CA LYS A 242 -7.62 6.54 19.67
C LYS A 242 -7.00 5.43 18.79
N ALA A 243 -6.59 5.76 17.59
CA ALA A 243 -5.91 4.80 16.69
C ALA A 243 -4.46 4.50 17.10
N HIS A 244 -3.88 5.35 17.94
CA HIS A 244 -2.53 5.11 18.46
C HIS A 244 -2.52 3.96 19.46
N VAL A 245 -1.53 3.10 19.31
CA VAL A 245 -1.24 2.00 20.23
C VAL A 245 0.06 2.29 21.00
N THR A 246 0.14 1.83 22.23
CA THR A 246 1.33 2.00 23.06
C THR A 246 2.41 0.97 22.70
N ILE A 247 3.64 1.23 23.14
CA ILE A 247 4.74 0.28 22.98
C ILE A 247 4.45 -1.01 23.77
N GLU A 248 3.85 -0.89 24.94
CA GLU A 248 3.49 -2.02 25.81
C GLU A 248 2.43 -2.92 25.13
N GLN A 249 1.45 -2.33 24.45
CA GLN A 249 0.45 -3.10 23.67
C GLN A 249 1.12 -3.87 22.52
N ILE A 250 2.06 -3.24 21.81
CA ILE A 250 2.81 -3.91 20.73
C ILE A 250 3.66 -5.06 21.30
N GLN A 251 4.40 -4.81 22.38
CA GLN A 251 5.23 -5.82 23.03
C GLN A 251 4.38 -7.00 23.51
N TYR A 252 3.25 -6.71 24.13
CA TYR A 252 2.30 -7.74 24.59
C TYR A 252 1.81 -8.61 23.41
N PHE A 253 1.43 -7.99 22.30
CA PHE A 253 1.03 -8.74 21.10
C PHE A 253 2.18 -9.55 20.51
N GLN A 254 3.38 -8.97 20.42
CA GLN A 254 4.59 -9.69 19.97
C GLN A 254 4.90 -10.91 20.84
N GLU A 255 4.81 -10.79 22.17
CA GLU A 255 5.02 -11.91 23.09
C GLU A 255 3.98 -13.02 22.90
N LYS A 256 2.70 -12.63 22.71
CA LYS A 256 1.62 -13.57 22.41
C LYS A 256 1.90 -14.35 21.12
N LEU A 257 2.36 -13.71 20.05
CA LEU A 257 2.73 -14.35 18.80
C LEU A 257 3.93 -15.30 19.00
N LYS A 258 4.99 -14.85 19.69
CA LYS A 258 6.18 -15.67 20.00
C LYS A 258 5.83 -16.92 20.80
N LYS A 259 4.95 -16.81 21.80
CA LYS A 259 4.46 -17.96 22.60
C LYS A 259 3.73 -19.00 21.75
N ASN A 260 3.17 -18.61 20.61
CA ASN A 260 2.53 -19.49 19.64
C ASN A 260 3.49 -20.00 18.54
N GLY A 261 4.80 -19.76 18.66
CA GLY A 261 5.82 -20.25 17.72
C GLY A 261 5.94 -19.43 16.43
N ILE A 262 5.37 -18.22 16.40
CA ILE A 262 5.38 -17.36 15.21
C ILE A 262 6.70 -16.58 15.16
N GLN A 263 7.37 -16.64 14.00
CA GLN A 263 8.60 -15.90 13.76
C GLN A 263 8.27 -14.42 13.49
N LEU A 264 8.84 -13.54 14.29
CA LEU A 264 8.68 -12.09 14.09
C LEU A 264 9.88 -11.52 13.35
N LYS A 265 9.59 -10.66 12.38
CA LYS A 265 10.60 -9.82 11.74
C LYS A 265 11.16 -8.83 12.76
N LYS A 266 12.47 -8.64 12.78
CA LYS A 266 13.11 -7.60 13.62
C LYS A 266 12.81 -6.24 12.96
N SER A 267 12.02 -5.42 13.61
CA SER A 267 11.76 -4.02 13.26
C SER A 267 12.83 -3.11 13.86
#